data_3dd8cfb2dc42508474eea986232719a3
#
_entry.id   3dd8cfb2dc42508474eea986232719a3
#
_cell.length_a   1.000
_cell.length_b   1.000
_cell.length_c   1.000
_cell.angle_alpha   90.00
_cell.angle_beta   90.00
_cell.angle_gamma   90.00
#
_symmetry.space_group_name_H-M   'P 1'
#
loop_
_entity.id
_entity.type
_entity.pdbx_description
1 polymer ?
#
loop_
_entity_poly.entity_id
_entity_poly.type
_entity_poly.pdbx_seq_one_letter_code
_entity_poly.pdbx_strand_id
1 'polypeptide(L)'
;DRGGALFVRAGSVLVTMEPQKYILEKAHDYRIEVFQGGCGSFTLYEDDGFSYDYRDGKYAATTIDYTGDTLIVHRRTGDYPGKPDNGHSLLHNSIPRVAAMEPVRDMMVLLHGSAPKSVTLDGAPVDFTVTEDGVVWLLPAAVHESGDAVYRIVF
;
A
#
# COMPACT_ATOMS: atom_id res chain seq x y z
N ASP A 1 -20.71 22.35 -3.72
CA ASP A 1 -20.11 21.09 -3.29
C ASP A 1 -21.19 20.00 -3.27
N ARG A 2 -20.96 18.93 -4.04
CA ARG A 2 -21.86 17.78 -4.12
C ARG A 2 -21.28 16.56 -3.39
N GLY A 3 -20.46 16.78 -2.37
CA GLY A 3 -19.90 15.72 -1.56
C GLY A 3 -20.93 15.18 -0.59
N GLY A 4 -21.18 13.85 -0.62
CA GLY A 4 -21.90 13.14 0.43
C GLY A 4 -20.98 12.87 1.62
N ALA A 5 -21.56 12.57 2.78
CA ALA A 5 -20.79 12.10 3.92
C ALA A 5 -20.18 10.73 3.60
N LEU A 6 -18.88 10.61 3.82
CA LEU A 6 -18.15 9.33 3.74
C LEU A 6 -17.92 8.82 5.16
N PHE A 7 -18.39 7.61 5.43
CA PHE A 7 -18.18 6.95 6.72
C PHE A 7 -17.23 5.78 6.55
N VAL A 8 -16.22 5.74 7.41
CA VAL A 8 -15.27 4.62 7.48
C VAL A 8 -15.45 3.91 8.81
N ARG A 9 -15.51 2.59 8.78
CA ARG A 9 -15.65 1.78 9.99
C ARG A 9 -14.35 1.85 10.81
N ALA A 10 -14.48 1.97 12.13
CA ALA A 10 -13.33 1.87 13.04
C ALA A 10 -12.60 0.53 12.85
N GLY A 11 -11.28 0.58 12.87
CA GLY A 11 -10.41 -0.57 12.60
C GLY A 11 -10.15 -0.84 11.13
N SER A 12 -10.78 -0.12 10.19
CA SER A 12 -10.51 -0.32 8.76
C SER A 12 -9.08 0.01 8.39
N VAL A 13 -8.56 -0.77 7.46
CA VAL A 13 -7.33 -0.50 6.72
C VAL A 13 -7.69 -0.30 5.26
N LEU A 14 -7.22 0.77 4.65
CA LEU A 14 -7.37 1.05 3.23
C LEU A 14 -5.99 1.30 2.62
N VAL A 15 -5.83 0.99 1.34
CA VAL A 15 -4.67 1.44 0.58
C VAL A 15 -5.16 2.39 -0.50
N THR A 16 -4.63 3.61 -0.47
CA THR A 16 -4.96 4.67 -1.41
C THR A 16 -3.71 5.10 -2.19
N MET A 17 -3.92 5.82 -3.26
CA MET A 17 -2.86 6.43 -4.05
C MET A 17 -3.36 7.76 -4.62
N GLU A 18 -2.45 8.62 -5.06
CA GLU A 18 -2.82 9.86 -5.72
C GLU A 18 -3.62 9.59 -7.01
N PRO A 19 -4.65 10.42 -7.30
CA PRO A 19 -5.45 10.27 -8.50
C PRO A 19 -4.59 10.37 -9.76
N GLN A 20 -4.82 9.46 -10.70
CA GLN A 20 -4.11 9.42 -11.97
C GLN A 20 -5.06 9.61 -13.13
N LYS A 21 -4.57 10.24 -14.19
CA LYS A 21 -5.35 10.44 -15.43
C LYS A 21 -5.45 9.15 -16.25
N TYR A 22 -4.40 8.33 -16.19
CA TYR A 22 -4.30 7.10 -16.97
C TYR A 22 -3.67 6.00 -16.12
N ILE A 23 -4.15 4.78 -16.28
CA ILE A 23 -3.63 3.58 -15.62
C ILE A 23 -2.15 3.29 -15.94
N LEU A 24 -1.61 3.89 -16.98
CA LEU A 24 -0.22 3.75 -17.44
C LEU A 24 0.74 4.80 -16.88
N GLU A 25 0.24 5.77 -16.12
CA GLU A 25 1.11 6.73 -15.45
C GLU A 25 1.96 5.99 -14.41
N LYS A 26 3.21 6.45 -14.28
CA LYS A 26 4.20 5.78 -13.42
C LYS A 26 3.72 5.66 -11.98
N ALA A 27 4.01 4.53 -11.50
CA ALA A 27 4.30 4.11 -10.15
C ALA A 27 3.75 4.97 -9.00
N HIS A 28 2.91 4.35 -8.32
CA HIS A 28 2.04 4.89 -7.33
C HIS A 28 2.73 4.88 -5.98
N ASP A 29 2.80 6.04 -5.37
CA ASP A 29 3.11 6.13 -3.95
C ASP A 29 1.86 5.70 -3.20
N TYR A 30 1.87 4.46 -2.73
CA TYR A 30 0.77 3.96 -1.92
C TYR A 30 0.78 4.59 -0.54
N ARG A 31 -0.43 4.87 -0.05
CA ARG A 31 -0.67 5.30 1.32
C ARG A 31 -1.53 4.24 2.02
N ILE A 32 -1.05 3.73 3.14
CA ILE A 32 -1.80 2.85 4.02
C ILE A 32 -2.54 3.73 5.01
N GLU A 33 -3.87 3.74 4.93
CA GLU A 33 -4.73 4.50 5.83
C GLU A 33 -5.33 3.57 6.87
N VAL A 34 -5.08 3.84 8.15
CA VAL A 34 -5.51 3.04 9.29
C VAL A 34 -6.46 3.85 10.14
N PHE A 35 -7.64 3.33 10.42
CA PHE A 35 -8.67 3.99 11.21
C PHE A 35 -8.74 3.38 12.61
N GLN A 36 -8.36 4.16 13.63
CA GLN A 36 -8.32 3.73 15.01
C GLN A 36 -9.67 3.23 15.55
N GLY A 37 -9.65 2.38 16.59
CA GLY A 37 -10.85 1.98 17.34
C GLY A 37 -11.40 0.61 17.01
N GLY A 38 -10.59 -0.28 16.41
CA GLY A 38 -10.98 -1.66 16.09
C GLY A 38 -9.84 -2.44 15.48
N CYS A 39 -10.16 -3.52 14.79
CA CYS A 39 -9.22 -4.32 14.02
C CYS A 39 -9.74 -4.54 12.60
N GLY A 40 -8.82 -4.74 11.66
CA GLY A 40 -9.13 -4.98 10.27
C GLY A 40 -7.94 -5.47 9.48
N SER A 41 -8.21 -5.90 8.27
CA SER A 41 -7.22 -6.40 7.33
C SER A 41 -7.54 -5.90 5.93
N PHE A 42 -6.51 -5.68 5.13
CA PHE A 42 -6.60 -5.32 3.72
C PHE A 42 -5.54 -6.09 2.94
N THR A 43 -5.88 -6.52 1.73
CA THR A 43 -4.90 -7.12 0.82
C THR A 43 -4.75 -6.24 -0.40
N LEU A 44 -3.59 -5.63 -0.55
CA LEU A 44 -3.18 -4.95 -1.76
C LEU A 44 -2.85 -6.01 -2.81
N TYR A 45 -3.56 -5.95 -3.92
CA TYR A 45 -3.40 -6.83 -5.07
C TYR A 45 -2.74 -6.08 -6.21
N GLU A 46 -1.76 -6.70 -6.86
CA GLU A 46 -0.99 -6.12 -7.95
C GLU A 46 -0.82 -7.15 -9.07
N ASP A 47 -1.05 -6.75 -10.32
CA ASP A 47 -0.79 -7.53 -11.52
C ASP A 47 -0.27 -6.64 -12.65
N ASP A 48 -0.10 -7.18 -13.85
CA ASP A 48 0.41 -6.42 -14.99
C ASP A 48 -0.60 -5.41 -15.57
N GLY A 49 -1.88 -5.50 -15.17
CA GLY A 49 -2.97 -4.63 -15.61
C GLY A 49 -3.38 -4.79 -17.08
N PHE A 50 -2.86 -5.78 -17.81
CA PHE A 50 -3.05 -5.93 -19.27
C PHE A 50 -3.46 -7.32 -19.70
N SER A 51 -2.90 -8.35 -19.07
CA SER A 51 -3.15 -9.73 -19.46
C SER A 51 -4.18 -10.38 -18.55
N TYR A 52 -4.56 -11.60 -18.90
CA TYR A 52 -5.35 -12.48 -18.04
C TYR A 52 -4.47 -13.47 -17.26
N ASP A 53 -3.17 -13.25 -17.21
CA ASP A 53 -2.20 -14.14 -16.56
C ASP A 53 -2.46 -14.27 -15.05
N TYR A 54 -3.14 -13.29 -14.45
CA TYR A 54 -3.61 -13.36 -13.06
C TYR A 54 -4.50 -14.59 -12.78
N ARG A 55 -5.20 -15.12 -13.79
CA ARG A 55 -6.01 -16.35 -13.67
C ARG A 55 -5.15 -17.59 -13.46
N ASP A 56 -3.89 -17.52 -13.91
CA ASP A 56 -2.88 -18.56 -13.75
C ASP A 56 -1.94 -18.26 -12.55
N GLY A 57 -2.37 -17.38 -11.64
CA GLY A 57 -1.63 -17.05 -10.42
C GLY A 57 -0.51 -16.02 -10.61
N LYS A 58 -0.47 -15.31 -11.74
CA LYS A 58 0.53 -14.27 -12.02
C LYS A 58 0.08 -12.92 -11.45
N TYR A 59 0.17 -12.79 -10.14
CA TYR A 59 -0.11 -11.57 -9.38
C TYR A 59 0.75 -11.53 -8.13
N ALA A 60 0.86 -10.36 -7.52
CA ALA A 60 1.45 -10.19 -6.20
C ALA A 60 0.39 -9.69 -5.21
N ALA A 61 0.59 -10.01 -3.93
CA ALA A 61 -0.28 -9.60 -2.86
C ALA A 61 0.52 -9.18 -1.63
N THR A 62 0.09 -8.08 -1.00
CA THR A 62 0.59 -7.58 0.28
C THR A 62 -0.57 -7.48 1.25
N THR A 63 -0.58 -8.31 2.28
CA THR A 63 -1.59 -8.24 3.34
C THR A 63 -1.17 -7.25 4.41
N ILE A 64 -2.11 -6.48 4.92
CA ILE A 64 -1.91 -5.46 5.94
C ILE A 64 -2.94 -5.70 7.03
N ASP A 65 -2.48 -6.02 8.24
CA ASP A 65 -3.32 -6.31 9.40
C ASP A 65 -3.17 -5.24 10.48
N TYR A 66 -4.31 -4.81 11.04
CA TYR A 66 -4.35 -3.87 12.15
C TYR A 66 -5.17 -4.44 13.31
N THR A 67 -4.62 -4.39 14.52
CA THR A 67 -5.24 -4.95 15.74
C THR A 67 -5.48 -3.92 16.85
N GLY A 68 -5.49 -2.63 16.49
CA GLY A 68 -5.72 -1.52 17.44
C GLY A 68 -4.44 -0.92 18.01
N ASP A 69 -3.43 -1.72 18.32
CA ASP A 69 -2.11 -1.28 18.78
C ASP A 69 -0.94 -1.81 17.92
N THR A 70 -1.25 -2.66 16.99
CA THR A 70 -0.25 -3.28 16.10
C THR A 70 -0.70 -3.16 14.66
N LEU A 71 0.19 -2.68 13.80
CA LEU A 71 0.05 -2.70 12.36
C LEU A 71 1.13 -3.62 11.79
N ILE A 72 0.72 -4.63 11.04
CA ILE A 72 1.63 -5.55 10.35
C ILE A 72 1.44 -5.36 8.86
N VAL A 73 2.51 -5.00 8.17
CA VAL A 73 2.56 -5.03 6.71
C VAL A 73 3.37 -6.27 6.33
N HIS A 74 2.66 -7.29 5.87
CA HIS A 74 3.30 -8.55 5.49
C HIS A 74 4.16 -8.37 4.24
N ARG A 75 5.18 -9.19 4.15
CA ARG A 75 6.01 -9.25 2.94
C ARG A 75 5.14 -9.53 1.72
N ARG A 76 5.40 -8.81 0.63
CA ARG A 76 4.76 -9.07 -0.66
C ARG A 76 5.06 -10.49 -1.14
N THR A 77 4.02 -11.21 -1.56
CA THR A 77 4.10 -12.57 -2.08
C THR A 77 3.61 -12.62 -3.52
N GLY A 78 4.01 -13.65 -4.25
CA GLY A 78 3.63 -13.82 -5.66
C GLY A 78 4.58 -13.13 -6.62
N ASP A 79 4.29 -13.29 -7.91
CA ASP A 79 5.10 -12.77 -9.01
C ASP A 79 4.21 -12.56 -10.24
N TYR A 80 4.49 -11.53 -11.02
CA TYR A 80 3.80 -11.25 -12.27
C TYR A 80 4.75 -10.60 -13.29
N PRO A 81 4.48 -10.75 -14.59
CA PRO A 81 5.25 -10.04 -15.61
C PRO A 81 5.15 -8.54 -15.38
N GLY A 82 6.25 -7.82 -15.51
CA GLY A 82 6.24 -6.37 -15.39
C GLY A 82 5.30 -5.70 -16.39
N LYS A 83 4.87 -4.48 -16.07
CA LYS A 83 4.08 -3.66 -16.99
C LYS A 83 4.79 -3.45 -18.30
N PRO A 84 4.07 -3.39 -19.43
CA PRO A 84 4.67 -3.01 -20.70
C PRO A 84 5.34 -1.64 -20.56
N ASP A 85 6.58 -1.52 -21.05
CA ASP A 85 7.20 -0.22 -21.17
C ASP A 85 6.32 0.66 -22.08
N ASN A 86 6.15 1.94 -21.74
CA ASN A 86 5.21 2.89 -22.34
C ASN A 86 5.48 3.20 -23.84
N GLY A 87 5.75 2.20 -24.61
CA GLY A 87 5.70 2.32 -26.04
C GLY A 87 4.28 2.66 -26.48
N HIS A 88 4.04 3.86 -26.74
CA HIS A 88 2.94 4.61 -27.32
C HIS A 88 1.92 3.89 -28.20
N SER A 89 1.51 2.67 -27.97
CA SER A 89 0.47 2.10 -28.80
C SER A 89 -0.28 0.96 -28.18
N LEU A 90 -1.48 1.24 -27.72
CA LEU A 90 -2.53 0.23 -27.52
C LEU A 90 -2.95 -0.45 -28.84
N LEU A 91 -2.34 -0.10 -29.97
CA LEU A 91 -2.72 -0.55 -31.31
C LEU A 91 -1.76 -1.55 -31.96
N HIS A 92 -0.65 -1.88 -31.32
CA HIS A 92 0.31 -2.84 -31.89
C HIS A 92 0.58 -4.00 -30.93
N ASN A 93 0.44 -5.22 -31.42
CA ASN A 93 0.72 -6.51 -30.75
C ASN A 93 2.21 -6.74 -30.38
N SER A 94 3.01 -5.69 -30.30
CA SER A 94 4.44 -5.74 -30.07
C SER A 94 4.91 -4.79 -28.98
N ILE A 95 4.11 -4.61 -27.93
CA ILE A 95 4.57 -3.85 -26.76
C ILE A 95 5.58 -4.75 -26.04
N PRO A 96 6.86 -4.36 -25.93
CA PRO A 96 7.82 -5.12 -25.13
C PRO A 96 7.30 -5.17 -23.69
N ARG A 97 7.05 -6.35 -23.17
CA ARG A 97 6.78 -6.52 -21.75
C ARG A 97 8.07 -6.25 -21.00
N VAL A 98 8.00 -5.44 -19.97
CA VAL A 98 9.11 -5.32 -19.01
C VAL A 98 9.27 -6.68 -18.35
N ALA A 99 10.49 -7.21 -18.36
CA ALA A 99 10.74 -8.57 -17.88
C ALA A 99 10.61 -8.73 -16.35
N ALA A 100 10.45 -7.65 -15.62
CA ALA A 100 10.41 -7.65 -14.16
C ALA A 100 9.15 -6.99 -13.62
N MET A 101 8.61 -7.58 -12.57
CA MET A 101 7.58 -7.01 -11.70
C MET A 101 8.04 -5.65 -11.18
N GLU A 102 7.09 -4.73 -10.94
CA GLU A 102 7.41 -3.46 -10.31
C GLU A 102 8.08 -3.67 -8.95
N PRO A 103 9.15 -2.93 -8.64
CA PRO A 103 9.81 -3.05 -7.34
C PRO A 103 8.88 -2.64 -6.20
N VAL A 104 9.12 -3.19 -5.03
CA VAL A 104 8.50 -2.69 -3.80
C VAL A 104 8.94 -1.24 -3.58
N ARG A 105 8.04 -0.39 -3.11
CA ARG A 105 8.27 1.04 -2.89
C ARG A 105 8.07 1.41 -1.45
N ASP A 106 8.61 2.56 -1.09
CA ASP A 106 8.25 3.22 0.16
C ASP A 106 6.74 3.47 0.18
N MET A 107 6.13 3.25 1.33
CA MET A 107 4.72 3.57 1.56
C MET A 107 4.60 4.58 2.69
N MET A 108 3.62 5.46 2.59
CA MET A 108 3.25 6.33 3.69
C MET A 108 2.18 5.63 4.53
N VAL A 109 2.33 5.64 5.85
CA VAL A 109 1.26 5.23 6.76
C VAL A 109 0.59 6.47 7.34
N LEU A 110 -0.74 6.53 7.25
CA LEU A 110 -1.57 7.57 7.84
C LEU A 110 -2.53 6.94 8.84
N LEU A 111 -2.34 7.22 10.12
CA LEU A 111 -3.21 6.77 11.20
C LEU A 111 -4.23 7.87 11.52
N HIS A 112 -5.50 7.59 11.24
CA HIS A 112 -6.63 8.44 11.60
C HIS A 112 -7.07 8.15 13.03
N GLY A 113 -7.03 9.15 13.90
CA GLY A 113 -7.42 9.06 15.31
C GLY A 113 -6.53 9.87 16.24
N SER A 114 -6.40 9.40 17.47
CA SER A 114 -5.56 10.06 18.49
C SER A 114 -4.08 9.88 18.18
N ALA A 115 -3.29 10.90 18.45
CA ALA A 115 -1.85 10.80 18.33
C ALA A 115 -1.28 9.78 19.34
N PRO A 116 -0.43 8.85 18.89
CA PRO A 116 0.25 7.91 19.79
C PRO A 116 1.35 8.61 20.59
N LYS A 117 1.71 8.02 21.72
CA LYS A 117 2.90 8.42 22.49
C LYS A 117 4.18 7.96 21.83
N SER A 118 4.14 6.79 21.21
CA SER A 118 5.28 6.25 20.47
C SER A 118 4.83 5.27 19.39
N VAL A 119 5.65 5.16 18.35
CA VAL A 119 5.57 4.13 17.32
C VAL A 119 6.92 3.45 17.25
N THR A 120 6.93 2.12 17.17
CA THR A 120 8.16 1.35 16.95
C THR A 120 7.97 0.40 15.78
N LEU A 121 9.03 0.13 15.03
CA LEU A 121 9.12 -0.88 13.98
C LEU A 121 10.10 -1.95 14.46
N ASP A 122 9.64 -3.17 14.64
CA ASP A 122 10.44 -4.29 15.14
C ASP A 122 11.24 -3.95 16.44
N GLY A 123 10.63 -3.09 17.28
CA GLY A 123 11.21 -2.59 18.53
C GLY A 123 12.09 -1.34 18.40
N ALA A 124 12.44 -0.90 17.20
CA ALA A 124 13.17 0.34 16.97
C ALA A 124 12.21 1.54 16.91
N PRO A 125 12.54 2.70 17.52
CA PRO A 125 11.70 3.89 17.43
C PRO A 125 11.52 4.36 15.99
N VAL A 126 10.32 4.82 15.66
CA VAL A 126 9.97 5.42 14.38
C VAL A 126 9.55 6.86 14.59
N ASP A 127 10.16 7.78 13.85
CA ASP A 127 9.73 9.17 13.83
C ASP A 127 8.40 9.30 13.10
N PHE A 128 7.49 10.08 13.67
CA PHE A 128 6.20 10.38 13.07
C PHE A 128 5.85 11.86 13.16
N THR A 129 4.98 12.32 12.29
CA THR A 129 4.47 13.69 12.26
C THR A 129 2.97 13.70 12.50
N VAL A 130 2.50 14.60 13.36
CA VAL A 130 1.08 14.85 13.56
C VAL A 130 0.63 15.92 12.59
N THR A 131 -0.39 15.62 11.79
CA THR A 131 -0.99 16.51 10.80
C THR A 131 -2.47 16.73 11.10
N GLU A 132 -3.14 17.59 10.33
CA GLU A 132 -4.61 17.79 10.43
C GLU A 132 -5.38 16.53 10.08
N ASP A 133 -4.85 15.70 9.16
CA ASP A 133 -5.50 14.47 8.69
C ASP A 133 -5.24 13.26 9.61
N GLY A 134 -4.23 13.33 10.48
CA GLY A 134 -3.84 12.23 11.35
C GLY A 134 -2.34 12.19 11.62
N VAL A 135 -1.84 11.01 11.95
CA VAL A 135 -0.43 10.77 12.25
C VAL A 135 0.25 10.03 11.12
N VAL A 136 1.35 10.56 10.64
CA VAL A 136 2.04 10.08 9.43
C VAL A 136 3.43 9.59 9.76
N TRP A 137 3.81 8.42 9.21
CA TRP A 137 5.19 7.93 9.18
C TRP A 137 5.49 7.19 7.88
N LEU A 138 6.77 6.96 7.62
CA LEU A 138 7.24 6.24 6.43
C LEU A 138 7.43 4.74 6.75
N LEU A 139 7.00 3.88 5.82
CA LEU A 139 7.38 2.48 5.73
C LEU A 139 8.37 2.32 4.57
N PRO A 140 9.68 2.17 4.85
CA PRO A 140 10.66 1.99 3.80
C PRO A 140 10.47 0.67 3.04
N ALA A 141 10.63 0.70 1.72
CA ALA A 141 10.55 -0.47 0.86
C ALA A 141 11.45 -1.62 1.33
N ALA A 142 12.68 -1.31 1.71
CA ALA A 142 13.66 -2.29 2.14
C ALA A 142 13.20 -3.14 3.35
N VAL A 143 12.33 -2.61 4.20
CA VAL A 143 11.81 -3.32 5.36
C VAL A 143 10.80 -4.39 4.94
N HIS A 144 9.74 -3.98 4.26
CA HIS A 144 8.65 -4.92 3.90
C HIS A 144 8.97 -5.76 2.64
N GLU A 145 10.05 -5.45 1.92
CA GLU A 145 10.58 -6.33 0.88
C GLU A 145 11.33 -7.53 1.47
N SER A 146 12.05 -7.32 2.58
CA SER A 146 12.86 -8.36 3.24
C SER A 146 12.05 -9.27 4.15
N GLY A 147 10.95 -8.78 4.74
CA GLY A 147 10.13 -9.50 5.71
C GLY A 147 8.84 -8.77 6.04
N ASP A 148 8.17 -9.21 7.09
CA ASP A 148 7.03 -8.51 7.65
C ASP A 148 7.50 -7.29 8.44
N ALA A 149 6.86 -6.13 8.22
CA ALA A 149 7.09 -4.93 9.02
C ALA A 149 6.07 -4.87 10.16
N VAL A 150 6.52 -4.99 11.41
CA VAL A 150 5.65 -5.00 12.58
C VAL A 150 5.77 -3.69 13.37
N TYR A 151 4.75 -2.86 13.26
CA TYR A 151 4.63 -1.63 14.04
C TYR A 151 3.88 -1.85 15.34
N ARG A 152 4.45 -1.36 16.46
CA ARG A 152 3.75 -1.23 17.74
C ARG A 152 3.44 0.24 17.99
N ILE A 153 2.17 0.51 18.31
CA ILE A 153 1.61 1.85 18.47
C ILE A 153 1.12 1.95 19.92
N VAL A 154 1.69 2.87 20.69
CA VAL A 154 1.30 3.08 22.09
C VAL A 154 0.54 4.40 22.18
N PHE A 155 -0.68 4.36 22.63
CA PHE A 155 -1.56 5.54 22.83
C PHE A 155 -1.51 6.11 24.25
#